data_b699b03c9b3d355b8bb98e7d20e7017a
#
_entry.id   b699b03c9b3d355b8bb98e7d20e7017a
#
_cell.length_a   1.000
_cell.length_b   1.000
_cell.length_c   1.000
_cell.angle_alpha   90.00
_cell.angle_beta   90.00
_cell.angle_gamma   90.00
#
_symmetry.space_group_name_H-M   'P 1'
#
loop_
_entity.id
_entity.type
_entity.pdbx_description
1 polymer ?
#
loop_
_entity_poly.entity_id
_entity_poly.type
_entity_poly.pdbx_seq_one_letter_code
_entity_poly.pdbx_strand_id
1 'polypeptide(L)'
;MSLCINPNCSNPRNPDSELFCQSCDSELLLEGRYRVISQLGSGGFGKTYEIVDRQGNPRVLKVLIKNSPKYIELFQREAEVLARLENSGIPKVEPDAYFTVYPRDSDEPVHCLVMEKIEGLNLKQYIQKRGAPIDQKIAIRWLIQLATILQAVHSHHFFHRDIKPSNIMLRTDGQLVLIDFGTAREITGTFVAKKATSMVTGVVSAGYTPLEQLNGQAVPQSDFFALGRTFVYLLTGQDPSQFYETYTDHLSWRDTVPNIVPQLADFLDYLMARLPNQRPQTAKEIYQQLVDINNSLYPTKIPFHPKTSQASKETKSHQSRISNGSSPRRPASTTQPWVSTTPLPISSAPNRNSNLLDPNFVALCQQELAELIGPMATIVCQRTLIQNPNSSAQEFVKALSQQIPNQKYAQDFKRRLLSSGHL
;
A
#
# COMPACT_ATOMS: atom_id res chain seq x y z
N MET A 1 7.71 27.26 24.22
CA MET A 1 8.12 26.08 25.01
C MET A 1 8.68 25.01 24.10
N SER A 2 9.83 24.44 24.45
CA SER A 2 10.49 23.37 23.70
C SER A 2 10.23 22.02 24.34
N LEU A 3 10.13 20.96 23.52
CA LEU A 3 9.95 19.59 24.00
C LEU A 3 11.23 18.76 23.82
N CYS A 4 11.61 18.02 24.86
CA CYS A 4 12.64 17.00 24.78
C CYS A 4 12.05 15.74 24.09
N ILE A 5 12.80 15.17 23.16
CA ILE A 5 12.37 13.94 22.42
C ILE A 5 12.92 12.65 23.04
N ASN A 6 13.76 12.74 24.07
CA ASN A 6 14.26 11.55 24.78
C ASN A 6 13.08 10.73 25.30
N PRO A 7 12.92 9.45 24.90
CA PRO A 7 11.81 8.60 25.32
C PRO A 7 11.73 8.39 26.84
N ASN A 8 12.88 8.47 27.52
CA ASN A 8 13.01 8.22 28.97
C ASN A 8 12.91 9.50 29.80
N CYS A 9 12.75 10.69 29.19
CA CYS A 9 12.70 11.95 29.90
C CYS A 9 11.45 12.05 30.78
N SER A 10 11.65 12.23 32.09
CA SER A 10 10.57 12.34 33.08
C SER A 10 9.80 13.66 32.99
N ASN A 11 10.46 14.73 32.53
CA ASN A 11 9.83 16.06 32.31
C ASN A 11 10.32 16.66 31.00
N PRO A 12 9.63 16.40 29.86
CA PRO A 12 10.09 16.82 28.54
C PRO A 12 9.86 18.31 28.23
N ARG A 13 9.15 19.08 29.05
CA ARG A 13 8.84 20.49 28.80
C ARG A 13 9.94 21.42 29.30
N ASN A 14 10.41 22.31 28.43
CA ASN A 14 11.49 23.23 28.73
C ASN A 14 11.18 24.63 28.22
N PRO A 15 11.76 25.71 28.80
CA PRO A 15 11.74 27.05 28.23
C PRO A 15 12.43 27.09 26.85
N ASP A 16 12.03 28.02 25.98
CA ASP A 16 12.64 28.15 24.64
C ASP A 16 14.08 28.67 24.66
N SER A 17 14.49 29.29 25.77
CA SER A 17 15.86 29.78 25.99
C SER A 17 16.87 28.64 26.19
N GLU A 18 16.40 27.48 26.62
CA GLU A 18 17.28 26.35 26.96
C GLU A 18 17.78 25.61 25.71
N LEU A 19 19.05 25.21 25.74
CA LEU A 19 19.66 24.37 24.72
C LEU A 19 19.67 22.90 25.14
N PHE A 20 19.60 22.63 26.43
CA PHE A 20 19.58 21.28 27.02
C PHE A 20 18.36 21.12 27.92
N CYS A 21 17.86 19.90 27.97
CA CYS A 21 16.71 19.54 28.78
C CYS A 21 17.05 19.64 30.29
N GLN A 22 16.29 20.39 31.05
CA GLN A 22 16.49 20.56 32.50
C GLN A 22 16.33 19.27 33.30
N SER A 23 15.68 18.23 32.73
CA SER A 23 15.42 16.97 33.40
C SER A 23 16.43 15.87 33.05
N CYS A 24 16.90 15.77 31.81
CA CYS A 24 17.77 14.67 31.35
C CYS A 24 19.00 15.15 30.57
N ASP A 25 19.24 16.44 30.50
CA ASP A 25 20.40 17.08 29.85
C ASP A 25 20.57 16.76 28.36
N SER A 26 19.54 16.17 27.71
CA SER A 26 19.55 15.92 26.27
C SER A 26 19.35 17.21 25.46
N GLU A 27 19.92 17.29 24.26
CA GLU A 27 19.82 18.45 23.39
C GLU A 27 18.37 18.78 23.00
N LEU A 28 18.01 20.06 23.04
CA LEU A 28 16.70 20.59 22.64
C LEU A 28 16.73 21.23 21.25
N LEU A 29 17.92 21.58 20.74
CA LEU A 29 18.13 22.07 19.39
C LEU A 29 18.75 20.96 18.53
N LEU A 30 17.90 20.10 17.98
CA LEU A 30 18.30 18.92 17.24
C LEU A 30 19.09 19.30 15.98
N GLU A 31 20.24 18.63 15.75
CA GLU A 31 21.17 18.94 14.65
C GLU A 31 21.56 20.45 14.59
N GLY A 32 21.45 21.15 15.71
CA GLY A 32 21.61 22.59 15.73
C GLY A 32 20.63 23.36 14.85
N ARG A 33 19.57 22.75 14.35
CA ARG A 33 18.64 23.31 13.35
C ARG A 33 17.18 23.32 13.77
N TYR A 34 16.72 22.29 14.49
CA TYR A 34 15.29 22.05 14.71
C TYR A 34 14.92 22.13 16.19
N ARG A 35 13.88 22.89 16.49
CA ARG A 35 13.31 22.97 17.83
C ARG A 35 11.93 22.34 17.87
N VAL A 36 11.72 21.43 18.82
CA VAL A 36 10.46 20.69 18.96
C VAL A 36 9.44 21.54 19.74
N ILE A 37 8.27 21.77 19.14
CA ILE A 37 7.25 22.69 19.67
C ILE A 37 6.12 21.91 20.35
N SER A 38 5.55 20.93 19.66
CA SER A 38 4.38 20.20 20.15
C SER A 38 4.37 18.76 19.65
N GLN A 39 3.73 17.85 20.39
CA GLN A 39 3.48 16.50 19.91
C GLN A 39 2.18 16.48 19.09
N LEU A 40 2.26 16.02 17.83
CA LEU A 40 1.12 15.90 16.94
C LEU A 40 0.43 14.54 17.05
N GLY A 41 1.20 13.47 17.35
CA GLY A 41 0.66 12.12 17.43
C GLY A 41 1.61 11.12 18.09
N SER A 42 1.05 9.96 18.45
CA SER A 42 1.80 8.82 18.94
C SER A 42 1.22 7.55 18.34
N GLY A 43 2.08 6.68 17.82
CA GLY A 43 1.71 5.40 17.24
C GLY A 43 2.49 4.24 17.88
N GLY A 44 2.23 3.02 17.41
CA GLY A 44 2.85 1.81 17.96
C GLY A 44 4.38 1.74 17.83
N PHE A 45 4.97 2.53 16.94
CA PHE A 45 6.40 2.49 16.61
C PHE A 45 7.14 3.80 16.93
N GLY A 46 6.41 4.91 17.04
CA GLY A 46 7.04 6.21 17.22
C GLY A 46 6.09 7.34 17.59
N LYS A 47 6.65 8.52 17.73
CA LYS A 47 5.93 9.77 17.98
C LYS A 47 6.17 10.74 16.81
N THR A 48 5.20 11.59 16.58
CA THR A 48 5.27 12.67 15.59
C THR A 48 5.13 13.99 16.27
N TYR A 49 6.02 14.94 15.94
CA TYR A 49 6.09 16.24 16.53
C TYR A 49 6.02 17.33 15.48
N GLU A 50 5.47 18.47 15.86
CA GLU A 50 5.70 19.72 15.18
C GLU A 50 7.04 20.31 15.62
N ILE A 51 7.83 20.73 14.66
CA ILE A 51 9.11 21.38 14.88
C ILE A 51 9.18 22.67 14.06
N VAL A 52 10.09 23.55 14.44
CA VAL A 52 10.45 24.72 13.62
C VAL A 52 11.94 24.66 13.29
N ASP A 53 12.28 25.06 12.07
CA ASP A 53 13.67 25.24 11.65
C ASP A 53 14.24 26.60 12.15
N ARG A 54 15.50 26.89 11.85
CA ARG A 54 16.16 28.16 12.24
C ARG A 54 15.48 29.40 11.66
N GLN A 55 14.77 29.27 10.55
CA GLN A 55 14.03 30.35 9.89
C GLN A 55 12.60 30.50 10.46
N GLY A 56 12.20 29.64 11.38
CA GLY A 56 10.84 29.61 11.94
C GLY A 56 9.82 28.87 11.07
N ASN A 57 10.25 28.17 10.02
CA ASN A 57 9.33 27.41 9.19
C ASN A 57 8.87 26.14 9.91
N PRO A 58 7.56 25.85 9.94
CA PRO A 58 7.04 24.65 10.57
C PRO A 58 7.36 23.40 9.71
N ARG A 59 7.80 22.33 10.41
CA ARG A 59 8.08 21.01 9.85
C ARG A 59 7.47 19.93 10.73
N VAL A 60 7.47 18.71 10.27
CA VAL A 60 7.11 17.54 11.05
C VAL A 60 8.36 16.72 11.32
N LEU A 61 8.55 16.32 12.57
CA LEU A 61 9.56 15.39 13.01
C LEU A 61 8.88 14.08 13.40
N LYS A 62 9.23 13.02 12.73
CA LYS A 62 8.88 11.64 13.11
C LYS A 62 10.04 11.05 13.91
N VAL A 63 9.74 10.45 15.06
CA VAL A 63 10.73 9.90 16.00
C VAL A 63 10.40 8.43 16.22
N LEU A 64 11.37 7.54 15.96
CA LEU A 64 11.25 6.12 16.27
C LEU A 64 11.53 5.90 17.76
N ILE A 65 10.62 5.20 18.47
CA ILE A 65 10.78 4.89 19.90
C ILE A 65 11.25 3.45 20.12
N LYS A 66 10.87 2.53 19.21
CA LYS A 66 11.23 1.13 19.33
C LYS A 66 12.44 0.80 18.45
N ASN A 67 13.61 0.73 19.06
CA ASN A 67 14.90 0.52 18.39
C ASN A 67 15.19 -0.96 18.02
N SER A 68 14.18 -1.76 17.61
CA SER A 68 14.52 -3.05 17.04
C SER A 68 15.10 -2.91 15.63
N PRO A 69 16.06 -3.77 15.21
CA PRO A 69 16.68 -3.68 13.88
C PRO A 69 15.66 -3.60 12.73
N LYS A 70 14.53 -4.32 12.86
CA LYS A 70 13.45 -4.31 11.88
C LYS A 70 12.75 -2.95 11.76
N TYR A 71 12.50 -2.29 12.90
CA TYR A 71 11.83 -0.98 12.87
C TYR A 71 12.76 0.12 12.40
N ILE A 72 14.05 0.03 12.71
CA ILE A 72 15.08 0.93 12.18
C ILE A 72 15.14 0.79 10.65
N GLU A 73 15.21 -0.45 10.12
CA GLU A 73 15.19 -0.70 8.67
C GLU A 73 13.96 -0.09 7.98
N LEU A 74 12.77 -0.27 8.57
CA LEU A 74 11.53 0.29 8.03
C LEU A 74 11.51 1.82 8.04
N PHE A 75 12.04 2.41 9.11
CA PHE A 75 12.10 3.86 9.27
C PHE A 75 13.10 4.51 8.31
N GLN A 76 14.28 3.91 8.13
CA GLN A 76 15.26 4.34 7.14
C GLN A 76 14.70 4.22 5.72
N ARG A 77 14.00 3.13 5.43
CA ARG A 77 13.34 2.94 4.15
C ARG A 77 12.25 3.99 3.88
N GLU A 78 11.47 4.38 4.89
CA GLU A 78 10.52 5.49 4.75
C GLU A 78 11.22 6.76 4.29
N ALA A 79 12.34 7.10 4.91
CA ALA A 79 13.14 8.27 4.53
C ALA A 79 13.66 8.16 3.08
N GLU A 80 14.18 7.00 2.68
CA GLU A 80 14.65 6.75 1.32
C GLU A 80 13.53 6.86 0.27
N VAL A 81 12.35 6.32 0.57
CA VAL A 81 11.17 6.39 -0.31
C VAL A 81 10.77 7.84 -0.51
N LEU A 82 10.59 8.57 0.58
CA LEU A 82 10.19 9.98 0.52
C LEU A 82 11.22 10.84 -0.23
N ALA A 83 12.51 10.58 -0.05
CA ALA A 83 13.58 11.32 -0.75
C ALA A 83 13.60 11.09 -2.27
N ARG A 84 13.06 9.93 -2.75
CA ARG A 84 13.00 9.58 -4.19
C ARG A 84 11.72 10.07 -4.88
N LEU A 85 10.68 10.40 -4.11
CA LEU A 85 9.36 10.72 -4.63
C LEU A 85 9.19 12.24 -4.76
N GLU A 86 9.29 12.75 -5.98
CA GLU A 86 8.99 14.16 -6.30
C GLU A 86 7.55 14.30 -6.80
N ASN A 87 6.60 14.47 -5.88
CA ASN A 87 5.20 14.66 -6.21
C ASN A 87 4.53 15.59 -5.19
N SER A 88 3.71 16.54 -5.63
CA SER A 88 3.00 17.48 -4.74
C SER A 88 1.99 16.81 -3.78
N GLY A 89 1.58 15.59 -4.10
CA GLY A 89 0.72 14.74 -3.26
C GLY A 89 1.47 13.89 -2.23
N ILE A 90 2.76 14.15 -1.99
CA ILE A 90 3.62 13.44 -1.05
C ILE A 90 4.40 14.50 -0.26
N PRO A 91 4.62 14.32 1.07
CA PRO A 91 5.40 15.27 1.86
C PRO A 91 6.83 15.39 1.33
N LYS A 92 7.33 16.60 1.18
CA LYS A 92 8.72 16.83 0.78
C LYS A 92 9.65 16.55 1.94
N VAL A 93 10.81 15.96 1.63
CA VAL A 93 11.93 15.78 2.55
C VAL A 93 13.20 16.38 1.95
N GLU A 94 14.05 16.90 2.82
CA GLU A 94 15.38 17.36 2.41
C GLU A 94 16.34 16.15 2.31
N PRO A 95 17.46 16.26 1.57
CA PRO A 95 18.41 15.15 1.42
C PRO A 95 18.99 14.61 2.74
N ASP A 96 19.12 15.49 3.74
CA ASP A 96 19.61 15.20 5.10
C ASP A 96 18.48 15.09 6.15
N ALA A 97 17.28 14.75 5.71
CA ALA A 97 16.09 14.69 6.56
C ALA A 97 16.15 13.61 7.64
N TYR A 98 16.90 12.53 7.40
CA TYR A 98 17.09 11.44 8.35
C TYR A 98 18.39 11.64 9.12
N PHE A 99 18.30 11.61 10.46
CA PHE A 99 19.44 11.68 11.36
C PHE A 99 19.17 10.94 12.68
N THR A 100 20.22 10.79 13.51
CA THR A 100 20.12 10.18 14.84
C THR A 100 20.56 11.15 15.93
N VAL A 101 19.89 11.12 17.06
CA VAL A 101 20.23 11.91 18.26
C VAL A 101 20.53 10.94 19.40
N TYR A 102 21.57 11.20 20.16
CA TYR A 102 21.93 10.43 21.34
C TYR A 102 21.50 11.16 22.62
N PRO A 103 20.49 10.65 23.35
CA PRO A 103 20.16 11.17 24.67
C PRO A 103 21.35 11.04 25.65
N ARG A 104 21.51 11.98 26.56
CA ARG A 104 22.63 11.93 27.53
C ARG A 104 22.60 10.73 28.47
N ASP A 105 21.41 10.21 28.75
CA ASP A 105 21.16 9.10 29.66
C ASP A 105 21.03 7.73 28.94
N SER A 106 21.40 7.66 27.64
CA SER A 106 21.28 6.42 26.85
C SER A 106 22.32 6.34 25.74
N ASP A 107 22.93 5.18 25.59
CA ASP A 107 23.79 4.86 24.45
C ASP A 107 22.99 4.49 23.17
N GLU A 108 21.67 4.31 23.29
CA GLU A 108 20.81 4.01 22.15
C GLU A 108 20.44 5.27 21.39
N PRO A 109 20.64 5.31 20.06
CA PRO A 109 20.25 6.44 19.25
C PRO A 109 18.72 6.55 19.13
N VAL A 110 18.23 7.77 19.08
CA VAL A 110 16.87 8.11 18.70
C VAL A 110 16.87 8.47 17.22
N HIS A 111 16.19 7.69 16.40
CA HIS A 111 16.10 7.89 14.96
C HIS A 111 15.03 8.94 14.62
N CYS A 112 15.39 9.90 13.81
CA CYS A 112 14.63 11.09 13.48
C CYS A 112 14.47 11.23 11.95
N LEU A 113 13.28 11.64 11.52
CA LEU A 113 12.99 11.97 10.11
C LEU A 113 12.19 13.28 10.05
N VAL A 114 12.76 14.29 9.40
CA VAL A 114 12.11 15.60 9.18
C VAL A 114 11.45 15.64 7.82
N MET A 115 10.22 16.13 7.77
CA MET A 115 9.46 16.26 6.53
C MET A 115 8.61 17.53 6.52
N GLU A 116 8.06 17.85 5.37
CA GLU A 116 7.10 18.94 5.19
C GLU A 116 5.92 18.79 6.14
N LYS A 117 5.54 19.88 6.82
CA LYS A 117 4.27 19.95 7.54
C LYS A 117 3.16 20.30 6.57
N ILE A 118 2.20 19.39 6.42
CA ILE A 118 1.03 19.60 5.58
C ILE A 118 -0.01 20.38 6.36
N GLU A 119 -0.26 21.61 5.95
CA GLU A 119 -1.32 22.44 6.55
C GLU A 119 -2.68 21.99 6.07
N GLY A 120 -3.55 21.58 7.00
CA GLY A 120 -4.89 21.09 6.71
C GLY A 120 -5.37 20.02 7.69
N LEU A 121 -6.39 19.29 7.29
CA LEU A 121 -6.97 18.19 8.06
C LEU A 121 -6.74 16.88 7.33
N ASN A 122 -6.56 15.77 8.06
CA ASN A 122 -6.70 14.48 7.41
C ASN A 122 -8.17 14.20 7.09
N LEU A 123 -8.44 13.29 6.15
CA LEU A 123 -9.80 13.04 5.68
C LEU A 123 -10.73 12.50 6.77
N LYS A 124 -10.20 11.81 7.79
CA LYS A 124 -10.99 11.39 8.96
C LYS A 124 -11.45 12.61 9.77
N GLN A 125 -10.54 13.52 10.09
CA GLN A 125 -10.84 14.78 10.77
C GLN A 125 -11.76 15.67 9.93
N TYR A 126 -11.57 15.67 8.60
CA TYR A 126 -12.42 16.44 7.69
C TYR A 126 -13.88 15.97 7.75
N ILE A 127 -14.16 14.65 7.68
CA ILE A 127 -15.51 14.10 7.81
C ILE A 127 -16.09 14.41 9.18
N GLN A 128 -15.32 14.24 10.25
CA GLN A 128 -15.76 14.56 11.61
C GLN A 128 -16.13 16.04 11.75
N LYS A 129 -15.30 16.95 11.25
CA LYS A 129 -15.55 18.40 11.31
C LYS A 129 -16.72 18.82 10.42
N ARG A 130 -16.88 18.19 9.24
CA ARG A 130 -17.96 18.43 8.31
C ARG A 130 -19.33 17.95 8.87
N GLY A 131 -19.33 16.91 9.69
CA GLY A 131 -20.55 16.29 10.25
C GLY A 131 -21.39 15.55 9.21
N ALA A 132 -20.88 15.34 7.98
CA ALA A 132 -21.57 14.68 6.88
C ALA A 132 -20.59 14.03 5.90
N PRO A 133 -21.00 12.93 5.20
CA PRO A 133 -20.23 12.34 4.12
C PRO A 133 -19.96 13.30 2.97
N ILE A 134 -19.02 12.97 2.09
CA ILE A 134 -18.79 13.72 0.85
C ILE A 134 -19.79 13.29 -0.24
N ASP A 135 -20.02 14.18 -1.18
CA ASP A 135 -20.78 13.84 -2.40
C ASP A 135 -19.89 13.12 -3.44
N GLN A 136 -20.56 12.47 -4.40
CA GLN A 136 -19.87 11.69 -5.45
C GLN A 136 -18.96 12.53 -6.36
N LYS A 137 -19.24 13.83 -6.54
CA LYS A 137 -18.41 14.71 -7.36
C LYS A 137 -17.07 14.99 -6.67
N ILE A 138 -17.11 15.22 -5.37
CA ILE A 138 -15.89 15.33 -4.54
C ILE A 138 -15.15 14.00 -4.54
N ALA A 139 -15.87 12.88 -4.37
CA ALA A 139 -15.27 11.55 -4.38
C ALA A 139 -14.51 11.25 -5.67
N ILE A 140 -15.11 11.48 -6.85
CA ILE A 140 -14.43 11.25 -8.14
C ILE A 140 -13.19 12.14 -8.27
N ARG A 141 -13.29 13.42 -7.92
CA ARG A 141 -12.15 14.34 -7.97
C ARG A 141 -10.98 13.89 -7.09
N TRP A 142 -11.29 13.45 -5.88
CA TRP A 142 -10.27 12.98 -4.94
C TRP A 142 -9.69 11.63 -5.34
N LEU A 143 -10.51 10.72 -5.89
CA LEU A 143 -10.03 9.45 -6.45
C LEU A 143 -9.04 9.68 -7.59
N ILE A 144 -9.31 10.63 -8.50
CA ILE A 144 -8.41 11.01 -9.60
C ILE A 144 -7.06 11.52 -9.04
N GLN A 145 -7.08 12.38 -8.02
CA GLN A 145 -5.86 12.87 -7.40
C GLN A 145 -5.05 11.72 -6.76
N LEU A 146 -5.72 10.84 -6.00
CA LEU A 146 -5.04 9.72 -5.35
C LEU A 146 -4.52 8.69 -6.35
N ALA A 147 -5.23 8.44 -7.44
CA ALA A 147 -4.74 7.61 -8.54
C ALA A 147 -3.44 8.17 -9.15
N THR A 148 -3.36 9.50 -9.31
CA THR A 148 -2.13 10.17 -9.79
C THR A 148 -0.98 10.02 -8.79
N ILE A 149 -1.25 10.18 -7.49
CA ILE A 149 -0.25 9.99 -6.43
C ILE A 149 0.23 8.53 -6.41
N LEU A 150 -0.69 7.57 -6.44
CA LEU A 150 -0.34 6.14 -6.46
C LEU A 150 0.42 5.74 -7.73
N GLN A 151 0.12 6.37 -8.88
CA GLN A 151 0.90 6.15 -10.10
C GLN A 151 2.37 6.57 -9.90
N ALA A 152 2.61 7.71 -9.26
CA ALA A 152 3.97 8.15 -8.94
C ALA A 152 4.66 7.19 -7.97
N VAL A 153 3.99 6.77 -6.88
CA VAL A 153 4.53 5.83 -5.89
C VAL A 153 4.86 4.48 -6.54
N HIS A 154 3.92 3.91 -7.31
CA HIS A 154 4.09 2.59 -7.93
C HIS A 154 5.11 2.60 -9.08
N SER A 155 5.31 3.74 -9.78
CA SER A 155 6.34 3.86 -10.82
C SER A 155 7.77 3.77 -10.27
N HIS A 156 7.96 4.07 -8.98
CA HIS A 156 9.22 3.89 -8.27
C HIS A 156 9.33 2.52 -7.58
N HIS A 157 8.45 1.57 -7.93
CA HIS A 157 8.39 0.22 -7.36
C HIS A 157 8.06 0.17 -5.86
N PHE A 158 7.41 1.21 -5.33
CA PHE A 158 6.89 1.22 -3.97
C PHE A 158 5.38 1.04 -3.96
N PHE A 159 4.82 0.57 -2.85
CA PHE A 159 3.40 0.61 -2.54
C PHE A 159 3.21 0.95 -1.07
N HIS A 160 2.14 1.68 -0.77
CA HIS A 160 1.97 2.39 0.50
C HIS A 160 1.58 1.46 1.66
N ARG A 161 0.63 0.55 1.42
CA ARG A 161 0.15 -0.51 2.34
C ARG A 161 -0.66 -0.04 3.56
N ASP A 162 -0.85 1.25 3.75
CA ASP A 162 -1.66 1.80 4.84
C ASP A 162 -2.52 2.99 4.39
N ILE A 163 -3.19 2.85 3.23
CA ILE A 163 -4.13 3.84 2.73
C ILE A 163 -5.40 3.80 3.58
N LYS A 164 -5.72 4.92 4.20
CA LYS A 164 -6.91 5.13 5.04
C LYS A 164 -7.17 6.63 5.22
N PRO A 165 -8.37 7.04 5.66
CA PRO A 165 -8.71 8.46 5.79
C PRO A 165 -7.77 9.27 6.68
N SER A 166 -7.17 8.68 7.72
CA SER A 166 -6.24 9.36 8.61
C SER A 166 -4.86 9.61 7.99
N ASN A 167 -4.50 8.88 6.92
CA ASN A 167 -3.21 8.98 6.24
C ASN A 167 -3.30 9.78 4.93
N ILE A 168 -4.40 10.47 4.70
CA ILE A 168 -4.60 11.36 3.56
C ILE A 168 -4.94 12.75 4.10
N MET A 169 -4.06 13.72 3.87
CA MET A 169 -4.25 15.12 4.25
C MET A 169 -4.93 15.90 3.12
N LEU A 170 -5.83 16.79 3.48
CA LEU A 170 -6.45 17.77 2.57
C LEU A 170 -5.85 19.14 2.86
N ARG A 171 -5.07 19.68 1.93
CA ARG A 171 -4.54 21.03 1.99
C ARG A 171 -5.66 22.07 1.85
N THR A 172 -5.39 23.30 2.25
CA THR A 172 -6.34 24.42 2.15
C THR A 172 -6.70 24.79 0.71
N ASP A 173 -5.84 24.47 -0.26
CA ASP A 173 -6.07 24.63 -1.69
C ASP A 173 -6.88 23.48 -2.34
N GLY A 174 -7.25 22.47 -1.55
CA GLY A 174 -8.02 21.31 -2.02
C GLY A 174 -7.17 20.18 -2.59
N GLN A 175 -5.84 20.26 -2.51
CA GLN A 175 -4.95 19.16 -2.90
C GLN A 175 -4.87 18.11 -1.80
N LEU A 176 -4.84 16.83 -2.21
CA LEU A 176 -4.62 15.71 -1.31
C LEU A 176 -3.14 15.36 -1.23
N VAL A 177 -2.72 14.98 -0.03
CA VAL A 177 -1.36 14.52 0.25
C VAL A 177 -1.44 13.21 1.00
N LEU A 178 -0.81 12.16 0.45
CA LEU A 178 -0.68 10.87 1.09
C LEU A 178 0.51 10.89 2.04
N ILE A 179 0.27 10.59 3.31
CA ILE A 179 1.27 10.65 4.38
C ILE A 179 1.50 9.28 5.01
N ASP A 180 2.56 9.12 5.78
CA ASP A 180 2.91 7.91 6.56
C ASP A 180 3.31 6.70 5.70
N PHE A 181 4.49 6.79 5.09
CA PHE A 181 5.11 5.73 4.27
C PHE A 181 5.85 4.66 5.09
N GLY A 182 5.73 4.66 6.43
CA GLY A 182 6.44 3.73 7.34
C GLY A 182 6.15 2.24 7.10
N THR A 183 5.14 1.93 6.30
CA THR A 183 4.81 0.56 5.88
C THR A 183 5.12 0.29 4.41
N ALA A 184 5.62 1.28 3.67
CA ALA A 184 5.94 1.16 2.26
C ALA A 184 7.02 0.07 2.02
N ARG A 185 6.90 -0.68 0.92
CA ARG A 185 7.88 -1.68 0.49
C ARG A 185 8.18 -1.55 -1.00
N GLU A 186 9.45 -1.82 -1.33
CA GLU A 186 9.91 -1.94 -2.70
C GLU A 186 9.52 -3.31 -3.29
N ILE A 187 9.15 -3.33 -4.57
CA ILE A 187 8.91 -4.55 -5.34
C ILE A 187 10.28 -5.11 -5.75
N THR A 188 10.96 -5.82 -4.84
CA THR A 188 12.21 -6.50 -5.20
C THR A 188 11.92 -7.94 -5.61
N GLY A 189 12.54 -8.39 -6.72
CA GLY A 189 12.43 -9.77 -7.22
C GLY A 189 12.92 -10.86 -6.24
N THR A 190 13.52 -10.47 -5.12
CA THR A 190 13.98 -11.32 -4.01
C THR A 190 12.86 -11.77 -3.07
N PHE A 191 11.61 -11.41 -3.35
CA PHE A 191 10.46 -11.75 -2.49
C PHE A 191 10.22 -13.27 -2.36
N VAL A 192 10.69 -14.06 -3.33
CA VAL A 192 10.50 -15.52 -3.35
C VAL A 192 11.44 -16.24 -2.36
N ALA A 193 12.62 -15.69 -2.07
CA ALA A 193 13.67 -16.39 -1.30
C ALA A 193 13.64 -16.12 0.23
N LYS A 194 13.02 -15.01 0.72
CA LYS A 194 13.00 -14.66 2.16
C LYS A 194 11.71 -15.08 2.89
N LYS A 195 10.94 -16.01 2.34
CA LYS A 195 9.63 -16.44 2.86
C LYS A 195 9.68 -17.27 4.16
N ALA A 196 10.86 -17.61 4.66
CA ALA A 196 10.98 -18.66 5.68
C ALA A 196 11.11 -18.19 7.16
N THR A 197 11.38 -16.92 7.47
CA THR A 197 11.83 -16.59 8.84
C THR A 197 11.27 -15.31 9.48
N SER A 198 10.36 -14.57 8.89
CA SER A 198 9.81 -13.40 9.58
C SER A 198 8.29 -13.46 9.71
N MET A 199 7.82 -13.62 10.95
CA MET A 199 6.49 -13.18 11.34
C MET A 199 6.37 -11.73 10.96
N VAL A 200 5.67 -11.46 9.83
CA VAL A 200 5.32 -10.11 9.41
C VAL A 200 4.28 -9.62 10.41
N THR A 201 4.71 -8.88 11.42
CA THR A 201 3.82 -8.00 12.17
C THR A 201 3.37 -6.93 11.18
N GLY A 202 2.34 -7.26 10.40
CA GLY A 202 1.71 -6.32 9.51
C GLY A 202 1.07 -5.21 10.35
N VAL A 203 1.33 -3.97 10.00
CA VAL A 203 0.43 -2.89 10.43
C VAL A 203 -0.91 -3.20 9.79
N VAL A 204 -1.88 -3.58 10.62
CA VAL A 204 -3.22 -3.96 10.19
C VAL A 204 -4.13 -2.80 10.53
N SER A 205 -4.65 -2.15 9.51
CA SER A 205 -5.75 -1.18 9.67
C SER A 205 -7.06 -1.93 9.46
N ALA A 206 -7.76 -2.24 10.56
CA ALA A 206 -9.03 -2.96 10.51
C ALA A 206 -9.98 -2.30 9.50
N GLY A 207 -10.64 -3.09 8.66
CA GLY A 207 -11.56 -2.61 7.62
C GLY A 207 -10.91 -2.13 6.32
N TYR A 208 -9.59 -1.84 6.29
CA TYR A 208 -8.87 -1.30 5.12
C TYR A 208 -7.86 -2.27 4.52
N THR A 209 -7.33 -3.20 5.30
CA THR A 209 -6.25 -4.10 4.89
C THR A 209 -6.81 -5.36 4.22
N PRO A 210 -6.41 -5.67 2.96
CA PRO A 210 -6.87 -6.87 2.27
C PRO A 210 -6.15 -8.14 2.74
N LEU A 211 -6.74 -9.31 2.45
CA LEU A 211 -6.28 -10.62 2.93
C LEU A 211 -4.85 -10.96 2.51
N GLU A 212 -4.46 -10.65 1.26
CA GLU A 212 -3.10 -10.90 0.79
C GLU A 212 -2.07 -10.11 1.60
N GLN A 213 -2.40 -8.89 2.04
CA GLN A 213 -1.51 -8.10 2.87
C GLN A 213 -1.44 -8.64 4.30
N LEU A 214 -2.55 -9.11 4.88
CA LEU A 214 -2.58 -9.79 6.17
C LEU A 214 -1.67 -11.02 6.16
N ASN A 215 -1.63 -11.74 5.04
CA ASN A 215 -0.79 -12.90 4.82
C ASN A 215 0.67 -12.55 4.47
N GLY A 216 1.05 -11.28 4.52
CA GLY A 216 2.42 -10.83 4.20
C GLY A 216 2.75 -10.83 2.72
N GLN A 217 1.75 -10.98 1.84
CA GLN A 217 1.85 -11.05 0.38
C GLN A 217 1.29 -9.78 -0.28
N ALA A 218 1.43 -8.62 0.36
CA ALA A 218 0.97 -7.36 -0.20
C ALA A 218 1.56 -7.10 -1.60
N VAL A 219 0.71 -6.61 -2.48
CA VAL A 219 0.99 -6.26 -3.88
C VAL A 219 0.49 -4.83 -4.15
N PRO A 220 0.85 -4.17 -5.28
CA PRO A 220 0.34 -2.84 -5.60
C PRO A 220 -1.19 -2.73 -5.55
N GLN A 221 -1.90 -3.80 -5.95
CA GLN A 221 -3.36 -3.89 -5.90
C GLN A 221 -3.94 -3.91 -4.48
N SER A 222 -3.10 -4.12 -3.46
CA SER A 222 -3.51 -3.98 -2.05
C SER A 222 -3.80 -2.51 -1.69
N ASP A 223 -3.08 -1.56 -2.30
CA ASP A 223 -3.36 -0.12 -2.15
C ASP A 223 -4.71 0.25 -2.78
N PHE A 224 -5.07 -0.38 -3.90
CA PHE A 224 -6.36 -0.13 -4.56
C PHE A 224 -7.55 -0.62 -3.74
N PHE A 225 -7.41 -1.78 -3.09
CA PHE A 225 -8.42 -2.25 -2.15
C PHE A 225 -8.61 -1.26 -0.98
N ALA A 226 -7.52 -0.83 -0.38
CA ALA A 226 -7.56 0.13 0.72
C ALA A 226 -8.12 1.49 0.28
N LEU A 227 -7.85 1.92 -0.97
CA LEU A 227 -8.44 3.11 -1.59
C LEU A 227 -9.98 2.96 -1.70
N GLY A 228 -10.48 1.84 -2.21
CA GLY A 228 -11.93 1.56 -2.28
C GLY A 228 -12.58 1.65 -0.90
N ARG A 229 -12.03 0.98 0.10
CA ARG A 229 -12.49 1.03 1.49
C ARG A 229 -12.47 2.44 2.07
N THR A 230 -11.44 3.22 1.74
CA THR A 230 -11.35 4.63 2.15
C THR A 230 -12.52 5.45 1.59
N PHE A 231 -12.90 5.23 0.32
CA PHE A 231 -14.00 5.98 -0.28
C PHE A 231 -15.38 5.48 0.16
N VAL A 232 -15.54 4.22 0.52
CA VAL A 232 -16.73 3.75 1.23
C VAL A 232 -16.91 4.54 2.53
N TYR A 233 -15.85 4.67 3.35
CA TYR A 233 -15.91 5.52 4.56
C TYR A 233 -16.28 6.96 4.25
N LEU A 234 -15.67 7.58 3.25
CA LEU A 234 -15.89 9.00 2.93
C LEU A 234 -17.31 9.27 2.42
N LEU A 235 -17.91 8.32 1.68
CA LEU A 235 -19.27 8.41 1.11
C LEU A 235 -20.37 8.03 2.10
N THR A 236 -20.08 7.17 3.09
CA THR A 236 -21.06 6.71 4.07
C THR A 236 -20.92 7.42 5.42
N GLY A 237 -19.71 7.91 5.75
CA GLY A 237 -19.37 8.41 7.09
C GLY A 237 -19.20 7.30 8.13
N GLN A 238 -19.26 6.03 7.75
CA GLN A 238 -19.23 4.86 8.62
C GLN A 238 -18.01 3.98 8.33
N ASP A 239 -17.55 3.26 9.36
CA ASP A 239 -16.42 2.34 9.19
C ASP A 239 -16.77 1.22 8.21
N PRO A 240 -15.92 0.95 7.18
CA PRO A 240 -16.19 -0.07 6.17
C PRO A 240 -16.42 -1.47 6.72
N SER A 241 -15.87 -1.80 7.90
CA SER A 241 -16.07 -3.09 8.55
C SER A 241 -17.52 -3.34 8.96
N GLN A 242 -18.31 -2.28 9.16
CA GLN A 242 -19.73 -2.39 9.52
C GLN A 242 -20.61 -2.92 8.39
N PHE A 243 -20.16 -2.82 7.15
CA PHE A 243 -20.87 -3.28 5.96
C PHE A 243 -20.48 -4.69 5.52
N TYR A 244 -19.54 -5.33 6.21
CA TYR A 244 -19.01 -6.62 5.81
C TYR A 244 -19.94 -7.76 6.27
N GLU A 245 -20.43 -8.52 5.32
CA GLU A 245 -21.24 -9.71 5.54
C GLU A 245 -20.35 -10.96 5.51
N THR A 246 -20.15 -11.57 6.66
CA THR A 246 -19.25 -12.72 6.82
C THR A 246 -19.68 -13.94 6.00
N TYR A 247 -20.99 -14.17 5.81
CA TYR A 247 -21.50 -15.35 5.11
C TYR A 247 -21.36 -15.27 3.59
N THR A 248 -21.48 -14.06 3.02
CA THR A 248 -21.41 -13.81 1.58
C THR A 248 -20.04 -13.32 1.13
N ASP A 249 -19.15 -12.99 2.08
CA ASP A 249 -17.88 -12.30 1.83
C ASP A 249 -18.06 -11.01 1.01
N HIS A 250 -19.21 -10.33 1.24
CA HIS A 250 -19.61 -9.14 0.49
C HIS A 250 -19.63 -7.90 1.37
N LEU A 251 -19.49 -6.72 0.76
CA LEU A 251 -19.57 -5.42 1.41
C LEU A 251 -20.84 -4.70 0.99
N SER A 252 -21.90 -4.76 1.82
CA SER A 252 -23.23 -4.20 1.53
C SER A 252 -23.34 -2.73 1.93
N TRP A 253 -22.56 -1.86 1.29
CA TRP A 253 -22.46 -0.42 1.61
C TRP A 253 -23.39 0.47 0.75
N ARG A 254 -23.80 0.00 -0.44
CA ARG A 254 -24.50 0.83 -1.46
C ARG A 254 -25.81 1.41 -0.97
N ASP A 255 -26.56 0.67 -0.19
CA ASP A 255 -27.87 1.10 0.35
C ASP A 255 -27.76 2.32 1.28
N THR A 256 -26.59 2.54 1.86
CA THR A 256 -26.29 3.72 2.69
C THR A 256 -26.10 4.99 1.86
N VAL A 257 -25.87 4.86 0.54
CA VAL A 257 -25.65 5.98 -0.39
C VAL A 257 -26.63 5.87 -1.56
N PRO A 258 -27.93 6.06 -1.36
CA PRO A 258 -28.97 5.73 -2.35
C PRO A 258 -28.88 6.53 -3.66
N ASN A 259 -28.21 7.68 -3.66
CA ASN A 259 -28.06 8.55 -4.82
C ASN A 259 -26.70 8.39 -5.53
N ILE A 260 -25.93 7.36 -5.20
CA ILE A 260 -24.67 7.12 -5.89
C ILE A 260 -24.94 6.65 -7.32
N VAL A 261 -24.20 7.18 -8.28
CA VAL A 261 -24.32 6.69 -9.66
C VAL A 261 -23.75 5.27 -9.77
N PRO A 262 -24.43 4.37 -10.52
CA PRO A 262 -23.99 2.96 -10.63
C PRO A 262 -22.55 2.82 -11.08
N GLN A 263 -22.08 3.64 -12.04
CA GLN A 263 -20.73 3.59 -12.57
C GLN A 263 -19.66 3.81 -11.48
N LEU A 264 -19.89 4.74 -10.53
CA LEU A 264 -18.97 4.97 -9.43
C LEU A 264 -19.05 3.85 -8.40
N ALA A 265 -20.26 3.36 -8.09
CA ALA A 265 -20.44 2.26 -7.16
C ALA A 265 -19.77 0.98 -7.65
N ASP A 266 -19.98 0.62 -8.94
CA ASP A 266 -19.36 -0.55 -9.57
C ASP A 266 -17.83 -0.41 -9.61
N PHE A 267 -17.32 0.79 -9.87
CA PHE A 267 -15.89 1.06 -9.86
C PHE A 267 -15.29 0.90 -8.45
N LEU A 268 -15.96 1.36 -7.40
CA LEU A 268 -15.49 1.17 -6.03
C LEU A 268 -15.48 -0.32 -5.64
N ASP A 269 -16.50 -1.08 -6.01
CA ASP A 269 -16.52 -2.53 -5.77
C ASP A 269 -15.44 -3.26 -6.58
N TYR A 270 -15.14 -2.80 -7.81
CA TYR A 270 -14.01 -3.30 -8.61
C TYR A 270 -12.66 -3.09 -7.91
N LEU A 271 -12.44 -1.92 -7.29
CA LEU A 271 -11.24 -1.68 -6.47
C LEU A 271 -11.14 -2.67 -5.30
N MET A 272 -12.28 -3.06 -4.72
CA MET A 272 -12.38 -3.90 -3.53
C MET A 272 -12.57 -5.39 -3.84
N ALA A 273 -12.47 -5.81 -5.10
CA ALA A 273 -12.58 -7.22 -5.47
C ALA A 273 -11.67 -8.10 -4.61
N ARG A 274 -12.14 -9.31 -4.27
CA ARG A 274 -11.47 -10.18 -3.31
C ARG A 274 -10.03 -10.51 -3.71
N LEU A 275 -9.84 -10.92 -4.96
CA LEU A 275 -8.53 -11.34 -5.46
C LEU A 275 -7.81 -10.16 -6.14
N PRO A 276 -6.51 -9.97 -5.91
CA PRO A 276 -5.75 -8.87 -6.52
C PRO A 276 -5.82 -8.83 -8.06
N ASN A 277 -5.86 -9.99 -8.71
CA ASN A 277 -5.98 -10.09 -10.18
C ASN A 277 -7.37 -9.73 -10.72
N GLN A 278 -8.37 -9.57 -9.86
CA GLN A 278 -9.72 -9.11 -10.19
C GLN A 278 -9.90 -7.61 -9.96
N ARG A 279 -8.87 -6.90 -9.51
CA ARG A 279 -8.85 -5.44 -9.31
C ARG A 279 -8.17 -4.77 -10.52
N PRO A 280 -8.25 -3.44 -10.67
CA PRO A 280 -7.39 -2.70 -11.60
C PRO A 280 -5.93 -3.11 -11.42
N GLN A 281 -5.19 -3.28 -12.52
CA GLN A 281 -3.81 -3.76 -12.42
C GLN A 281 -2.81 -2.63 -12.25
N THR A 282 -3.17 -1.40 -12.60
CA THR A 282 -2.31 -0.22 -12.48
C THR A 282 -3.10 1.01 -12.00
N ALA A 283 -2.41 1.93 -11.34
CA ALA A 283 -2.99 3.21 -10.95
C ALA A 283 -3.36 4.08 -12.19
N LYS A 284 -2.67 3.87 -13.33
CA LYS A 284 -3.03 4.51 -14.61
C LYS A 284 -4.39 4.05 -15.11
N GLU A 285 -4.71 2.77 -14.99
CA GLU A 285 -6.02 2.22 -15.32
C GLU A 285 -7.12 2.86 -14.46
N ILE A 286 -6.89 2.98 -13.15
CA ILE A 286 -7.79 3.66 -12.21
C ILE A 286 -8.04 5.11 -12.65
N TYR A 287 -6.96 5.84 -12.94
CA TYR A 287 -7.04 7.23 -13.39
C TYR A 287 -7.92 7.35 -14.66
N GLN A 288 -7.67 6.52 -15.68
CA GLN A 288 -8.39 6.57 -16.94
C GLN A 288 -9.89 6.29 -16.75
N GLN A 289 -10.24 5.23 -16.06
CA GLN A 289 -11.64 4.88 -15.78
C GLN A 289 -12.37 6.00 -15.01
N LEU A 290 -11.71 6.62 -14.04
CA LEU A 290 -12.30 7.74 -13.29
C LEU A 290 -12.49 9.00 -14.14
N VAL A 291 -11.57 9.28 -15.05
CA VAL A 291 -11.70 10.39 -16.00
C VAL A 291 -12.89 10.13 -16.94
N ASP A 292 -13.07 8.90 -17.41
CA ASP A 292 -14.19 8.53 -18.29
C ASP A 292 -15.53 8.63 -17.54
N ILE A 293 -15.60 8.16 -16.28
CA ILE A 293 -16.77 8.33 -15.40
C ILE A 293 -17.06 9.82 -15.20
N ASN A 294 -16.03 10.62 -14.86
CA ASN A 294 -16.20 12.06 -14.63
C ASN A 294 -16.74 12.78 -15.87
N ASN A 295 -16.19 12.48 -17.05
CA ASN A 295 -16.61 13.10 -18.32
C ASN A 295 -18.03 12.69 -18.72
N SER A 296 -18.42 11.45 -18.44
CA SER A 296 -19.78 10.94 -18.65
C SER A 296 -20.81 11.67 -17.79
N LEU A 297 -20.48 11.91 -16.51
CA LEU A 297 -21.40 12.52 -15.55
C LEU A 297 -21.40 14.04 -15.60
N TYR A 298 -20.26 14.64 -15.91
CA TYR A 298 -20.04 16.08 -15.87
C TYR A 298 -19.38 16.56 -17.18
N PRO A 299 -20.06 16.43 -18.34
CA PRO A 299 -19.48 16.86 -19.61
C PRO A 299 -19.16 18.34 -19.57
N THR A 300 -17.88 18.67 -19.72
CA THR A 300 -17.46 20.06 -19.91
C THR A 300 -17.98 20.55 -21.27
N LYS A 301 -18.97 21.41 -21.26
CA LYS A 301 -19.40 22.15 -22.48
C LYS A 301 -18.28 23.15 -22.81
N ILE A 302 -17.26 22.72 -23.53
CA ILE A 302 -16.37 23.63 -24.24
C ILE A 302 -17.05 23.87 -25.60
N PRO A 303 -17.53 25.08 -25.92
CA PRO A 303 -17.92 25.38 -27.26
C PRO A 303 -16.63 25.40 -28.10
N PHE A 304 -16.41 24.36 -28.87
CA PHE A 304 -15.38 24.36 -29.88
C PHE A 304 -15.88 25.26 -31.02
N HIS A 305 -15.56 26.57 -30.97
CA HIS A 305 -15.61 27.43 -32.13
C HIS A 305 -14.29 27.24 -32.88
N PRO A 306 -14.29 26.59 -34.04
CA PRO A 306 -13.16 26.69 -34.97
C PRO A 306 -13.06 28.10 -35.45
N LYS A 307 -12.13 28.89 -34.95
CA LYS A 307 -11.72 30.12 -35.59
C LYS A 307 -11.06 29.75 -36.92
N THR A 308 -11.81 29.77 -37.98
CA THR A 308 -11.29 29.86 -39.33
C THR A 308 -10.53 31.18 -39.46
N SER A 309 -9.24 31.15 -39.30
CA SER A 309 -8.36 32.23 -39.71
C SER A 309 -8.24 32.19 -41.24
N GLN A 310 -8.99 33.03 -41.90
CA GLN A 310 -8.68 33.45 -43.28
C GLN A 310 -7.37 34.23 -43.25
N ALA A 311 -6.29 33.59 -43.67
CA ALA A 311 -5.06 34.31 -44.02
C ALA A 311 -5.17 34.80 -45.46
N SER A 312 -5.28 36.12 -45.62
CA SER A 312 -5.13 36.85 -46.84
C SER A 312 -3.73 36.64 -47.44
N LYS A 313 -3.75 36.27 -48.71
CA LYS A 313 -2.59 36.20 -49.59
C LYS A 313 -2.02 37.60 -49.84
N GLU A 314 -0.74 37.78 -49.61
CA GLU A 314 0.06 38.75 -50.37
C GLU A 314 1.32 38.08 -50.92
N THR A 315 1.40 38.14 -52.21
CA THR A 315 2.44 37.70 -53.13
C THR A 315 3.69 38.57 -53.01
N LYS A 316 4.88 38.00 -52.94
CA LYS A 316 6.06 38.52 -53.64
C LYS A 316 7.06 37.42 -54.00
N SER A 317 7.26 37.34 -55.28
CA SER A 317 8.24 36.53 -56.00
C SER A 317 9.69 36.82 -55.68
N HIS A 318 10.52 35.76 -55.60
CA HIS A 318 11.82 35.80 -56.31
C HIS A 318 12.34 34.38 -56.59
N GLN A 319 12.70 34.22 -57.84
CA GLN A 319 13.32 33.05 -58.48
C GLN A 319 14.80 32.88 -58.10
N SER A 320 15.26 31.64 -58.02
CA SER A 320 16.44 31.07 -58.74
C SER A 320 16.68 29.66 -58.23
N ARG A 321 16.46 28.71 -58.99
CA ARG A 321 17.21 27.92 -59.99
C ARG A 321 18.27 26.98 -59.38
N ILE A 322 18.05 25.68 -59.68
CA ILE A 322 18.98 24.63 -60.18
C ILE A 322 19.76 23.95 -59.03
N SER A 323 19.86 22.64 -58.91
CA SER A 323 19.84 21.48 -59.83
C SER A 323 19.89 20.14 -59.09
N ASN A 324 19.29 19.17 -59.71
CA ASN A 324 19.65 17.76 -59.89
C ASN A 324 20.29 16.90 -58.80
N GLY A 325 19.68 15.73 -58.62
CA GLY A 325 20.43 14.53 -58.39
C GLY A 325 19.70 13.37 -57.69
N SER A 326 19.03 12.55 -58.50
CA SER A 326 18.91 11.08 -58.45
C SER A 326 18.56 10.37 -57.16
N SER A 327 17.36 9.77 -57.16
CA SER A 327 17.06 8.49 -56.52
C SER A 327 17.91 7.36 -57.08
N PRO A 328 18.16 6.28 -56.31
CA PRO A 328 17.49 5.02 -56.67
C PRO A 328 16.99 4.11 -55.55
N ARG A 329 15.82 3.53 -55.85
CA ARG A 329 15.41 2.12 -55.67
C ARG A 329 15.44 1.43 -54.31
N ARG A 330 14.21 1.05 -53.92
CA ARG A 330 13.87 -0.14 -53.14
C ARG A 330 14.43 -1.42 -53.75
N PRO A 331 14.62 -2.46 -52.97
CA PRO A 331 14.07 -3.77 -53.31
C PRO A 331 13.16 -4.37 -52.26
N ALA A 332 12.19 -4.92 -52.80
CA ALA A 332 11.20 -5.95 -52.62
C ALA A 332 11.25 -6.84 -51.34
N SER A 333 10.03 -7.01 -50.88
CA SER A 333 9.46 -8.05 -50.02
C SER A 333 9.93 -9.46 -50.30
N THR A 334 10.19 -10.21 -49.21
CA THR A 334 10.06 -11.70 -49.25
C THR A 334 9.28 -12.11 -48.00
N THR A 335 8.04 -12.47 -48.24
CA THR A 335 7.20 -13.31 -47.38
C THR A 335 7.68 -14.73 -47.42
N GLN A 336 7.86 -15.35 -46.28
CA GLN A 336 7.79 -16.80 -46.17
C GLN A 336 6.96 -17.25 -44.99
N PRO A 337 6.31 -18.44 -45.10
CA PRO A 337 5.11 -18.77 -44.36
C PRO A 337 5.38 -19.51 -43.05
N TRP A 338 4.42 -19.41 -42.15
CA TRP A 338 4.32 -20.20 -40.92
C TRP A 338 4.23 -21.69 -41.20
N VAL A 339 5.18 -22.47 -40.69
CA VAL A 339 5.11 -23.94 -40.68
C VAL A 339 4.46 -24.35 -39.35
N SER A 340 3.29 -24.97 -39.46
CA SER A 340 2.64 -25.73 -38.40
C SER A 340 3.45 -26.97 -38.10
N THR A 341 3.93 -27.11 -36.87
CA THR A 341 4.45 -28.40 -36.37
C THR A 341 3.42 -29.06 -35.47
N THR A 342 2.87 -30.13 -35.94
CA THR A 342 2.07 -31.15 -35.23
C THR A 342 2.86 -31.78 -34.08
N PRO A 343 2.22 -32.12 -32.94
CA PRO A 343 2.92 -32.80 -31.83
C PRO A 343 3.12 -34.28 -32.13
N LEU A 344 4.30 -34.78 -31.84
CA LEU A 344 4.64 -36.20 -31.82
C LEU A 344 4.14 -36.87 -30.52
N PRO A 345 3.84 -38.16 -30.53
CA PRO A 345 3.19 -38.86 -29.45
C PRO A 345 4.13 -39.17 -28.29
N ILE A 346 3.61 -39.02 -27.08
CA ILE A 346 4.28 -39.35 -25.83
C ILE A 346 4.29 -40.87 -25.64
N SER A 347 5.50 -41.42 -25.64
CA SER A 347 5.78 -42.80 -25.24
C SER A 347 5.68 -42.91 -23.72
N SER A 348 4.86 -43.81 -23.28
CA SER A 348 4.66 -44.26 -21.92
C SER A 348 5.84 -45.09 -21.42
N ALA A 349 6.43 -44.68 -20.24
CA ALA A 349 7.02 -45.64 -19.30
C ALA A 349 7.01 -45.03 -17.90
N PRO A 350 6.70 -45.79 -16.84
CA PRO A 350 6.44 -45.27 -15.51
C PRO A 350 7.74 -45.18 -14.70
N ASN A 351 8.01 -44.03 -14.12
CA ASN A 351 9.00 -43.96 -13.06
C ASN A 351 8.29 -43.60 -11.74
N ARG A 352 8.05 -44.63 -10.93
CA ARG A 352 7.62 -44.52 -9.54
C ARG A 352 8.82 -43.98 -8.73
N ASN A 353 8.67 -42.81 -8.16
CA ASN A 353 9.16 -42.39 -6.83
C ASN A 353 8.90 -40.90 -6.68
N SER A 354 7.67 -40.56 -6.27
CA SER A 354 7.38 -39.28 -5.61
C SER A 354 6.45 -39.60 -4.43
N ASN A 355 6.96 -39.48 -3.21
CA ASN A 355 6.17 -39.49 -1.98
C ASN A 355 5.32 -38.21 -1.89
N LEU A 356 4.39 -38.03 -2.81
CA LEU A 356 3.36 -37.00 -2.74
C LEU A 356 2.21 -37.57 -1.91
N LEU A 357 1.82 -36.87 -0.88
CA LEU A 357 0.64 -37.17 -0.07
C LEU A 357 -0.60 -37.26 -0.96
N ASP A 358 -1.45 -38.26 -0.72
CA ASP A 358 -2.72 -38.42 -1.43
C ASP A 358 -3.57 -37.15 -1.25
N PRO A 359 -4.04 -36.50 -2.34
CA PRO A 359 -4.89 -35.34 -2.28
C PRO A 359 -6.15 -35.55 -1.44
N ASN A 360 -6.74 -36.74 -1.42
CA ASN A 360 -7.91 -37.07 -0.61
C ASN A 360 -7.56 -37.09 0.89
N PHE A 361 -6.40 -37.62 1.22
CA PHE A 361 -5.90 -37.59 2.60
C PHE A 361 -5.64 -36.17 3.09
N VAL A 362 -5.09 -35.32 2.24
CA VAL A 362 -4.89 -33.90 2.57
C VAL A 362 -6.22 -33.18 2.79
N ALA A 363 -7.23 -33.45 1.93
CA ALA A 363 -8.57 -32.89 2.09
C ALA A 363 -9.24 -33.34 3.40
N LEU A 364 -9.08 -34.62 3.77
CA LEU A 364 -9.56 -35.15 5.05
C LEU A 364 -8.88 -34.47 6.24
N CYS A 365 -7.56 -34.31 6.21
CA CYS A 365 -6.82 -33.58 7.25
C CYS A 365 -7.29 -32.11 7.38
N GLN A 366 -7.58 -31.48 6.25
CA GLN A 366 -8.09 -30.11 6.23
C GLN A 366 -9.48 -30.01 6.84
N GLN A 367 -10.37 -30.95 6.56
CA GLN A 367 -11.73 -31.00 7.11
C GLN A 367 -11.72 -31.21 8.63
N GLU A 368 -10.98 -32.21 9.12
CA GLU A 368 -10.85 -32.50 10.55
C GLU A 368 -10.20 -31.32 11.32
N LEU A 369 -9.21 -30.67 10.69
CA LEU A 369 -8.56 -29.50 11.27
C LEU A 369 -9.52 -28.29 11.31
N ALA A 370 -10.44 -28.16 10.33
CA ALA A 370 -11.40 -27.06 10.29
C ALA A 370 -12.41 -27.11 11.45
N GLU A 371 -12.74 -28.29 11.96
CA GLU A 371 -13.55 -28.44 13.16
C GLU A 371 -12.88 -27.89 14.42
N LEU A 372 -11.55 -27.85 14.44
CA LEU A 372 -10.75 -27.47 15.63
C LEU A 372 -10.23 -26.04 15.62
N ILE A 373 -9.86 -25.51 14.44
CA ILE A 373 -9.28 -24.18 14.27
C ILE A 373 -10.03 -23.31 13.26
N GLY A 374 -11.21 -23.75 12.80
CA GLY A 374 -12.08 -23.01 11.89
C GLY A 374 -11.46 -22.76 10.51
N PRO A 375 -11.78 -21.62 9.85
CA PRO A 375 -11.34 -21.30 8.48
C PRO A 375 -9.82 -21.30 8.26
N MET A 376 -9.05 -21.21 9.34
CA MET A 376 -7.59 -21.25 9.29
C MET A 376 -7.03 -22.60 8.87
N ALA A 377 -7.80 -23.68 8.95
CA ALA A 377 -7.37 -25.03 8.61
C ALA A 377 -6.83 -25.17 7.19
N THR A 378 -7.48 -24.55 6.21
CA THR A 378 -7.05 -24.55 4.81
C THR A 378 -5.65 -23.96 4.64
N ILE A 379 -5.43 -22.82 5.30
CA ILE A 379 -4.14 -22.10 5.25
C ILE A 379 -3.05 -22.91 5.95
N VAL A 380 -3.37 -23.51 7.09
CA VAL A 380 -2.43 -24.33 7.87
C VAL A 380 -2.04 -25.59 7.10
N CYS A 381 -3.00 -26.31 6.49
CA CYS A 381 -2.73 -27.48 5.66
C CYS A 381 -1.86 -27.14 4.45
N GLN A 382 -2.20 -26.12 3.69
CA GLN A 382 -1.42 -25.69 2.52
C GLN A 382 0.00 -25.25 2.92
N ARG A 383 0.13 -24.52 4.01
CA ARG A 383 1.42 -24.07 4.53
C ARG A 383 2.30 -25.26 4.93
N THR A 384 1.71 -26.24 5.60
CA THR A 384 2.43 -27.46 6.06
C THR A 384 2.90 -28.30 4.88
N LEU A 385 2.09 -28.43 3.82
CA LEU A 385 2.48 -29.09 2.57
C LEU A 385 3.65 -28.41 1.87
N ILE A 386 3.61 -27.08 1.80
CA ILE A 386 4.69 -26.29 1.17
C ILE A 386 5.98 -26.38 1.99
N GLN A 387 5.89 -26.39 3.31
CA GLN A 387 7.06 -26.48 4.19
C GLN A 387 7.70 -27.86 4.19
N ASN A 388 6.91 -28.91 3.96
CA ASN A 388 7.34 -30.29 4.02
C ASN A 388 6.83 -31.08 2.80
N PRO A 389 7.31 -30.78 1.58
CA PRO A 389 6.75 -31.33 0.34
C PRO A 389 6.92 -32.85 0.17
N ASN A 390 7.88 -33.43 0.91
CA ASN A 390 8.17 -34.88 0.87
C ASN A 390 7.84 -35.58 2.20
N SER A 391 6.99 -34.99 3.06
CA SER A 391 6.62 -35.58 4.34
C SER A 391 5.72 -36.79 4.15
N SER A 392 5.92 -37.81 4.98
CA SER A 392 4.96 -38.92 5.11
C SER A 392 3.63 -38.43 5.72
N ALA A 393 2.55 -39.20 5.54
CA ALA A 393 1.25 -38.88 6.12
C ALA A 393 1.32 -38.66 7.65
N GLN A 394 2.15 -39.46 8.33
CA GLN A 394 2.35 -39.37 9.78
C GLN A 394 3.05 -38.06 10.18
N GLU A 395 4.08 -37.65 9.45
CA GLU A 395 4.78 -36.38 9.67
C GLU A 395 3.90 -35.18 9.38
N PHE A 396 3.08 -35.27 8.34
CA PHE A 396 2.13 -34.23 7.99
C PHE A 396 1.07 -34.02 9.10
N VAL A 397 0.43 -35.11 9.58
CA VAL A 397 -0.53 -35.05 10.70
C VAL A 397 0.14 -34.54 11.98
N LYS A 398 1.38 -34.95 12.26
CA LYS A 398 2.16 -34.45 13.40
C LYS A 398 2.39 -32.95 13.30
N ALA A 399 2.78 -32.44 12.14
CA ALA A 399 3.01 -31.02 11.91
C ALA A 399 1.72 -30.19 12.06
N LEU A 400 0.60 -30.67 11.50
CA LEU A 400 -0.72 -30.04 11.64
C LEU A 400 -1.17 -29.99 13.11
N SER A 401 -0.97 -31.07 13.86
CA SER A 401 -1.37 -31.14 15.27
C SER A 401 -0.65 -30.13 16.17
N GLN A 402 0.58 -29.71 15.82
CA GLN A 402 1.33 -28.69 16.54
C GLN A 402 0.72 -27.29 16.38
N GLN A 403 -0.15 -27.10 15.40
CA GLN A 403 -0.85 -25.84 15.15
C GLN A 403 -2.18 -25.71 15.91
N ILE A 404 -2.60 -26.78 16.62
CA ILE A 404 -3.81 -26.80 17.44
C ILE A 404 -3.45 -26.30 18.86
N PRO A 405 -4.02 -25.15 19.33
CA PRO A 405 -3.65 -24.54 20.61
C PRO A 405 -3.92 -25.42 21.83
N ASN A 406 -4.96 -26.27 21.75
CA ASN A 406 -5.36 -27.15 22.85
C ASN A 406 -4.73 -28.54 22.71
N GLN A 407 -3.90 -28.93 23.66
CA GLN A 407 -3.16 -30.21 23.66
C GLN A 407 -4.08 -31.43 23.58
N LYS A 408 -5.24 -31.41 24.24
CA LYS A 408 -6.20 -32.51 24.21
C LYS A 408 -6.79 -32.69 22.81
N TYR A 409 -7.18 -31.60 22.17
CA TYR A 409 -7.70 -31.64 20.79
C TYR A 409 -6.60 -32.01 19.78
N ALA A 410 -5.36 -31.61 19.99
CA ALA A 410 -4.23 -32.01 19.17
C ALA A 410 -3.96 -33.52 19.23
N GLN A 411 -4.14 -34.14 20.40
CA GLN A 411 -4.02 -35.61 20.57
C GLN A 411 -5.19 -36.35 19.91
N ASP A 412 -6.41 -35.86 20.08
CA ASP A 412 -7.60 -36.44 19.43
C ASP A 412 -7.53 -36.36 17.91
N PHE A 413 -7.08 -35.24 17.35
CA PHE A 413 -6.81 -35.07 15.92
C PHE A 413 -5.82 -36.10 15.39
N LYS A 414 -4.68 -36.29 16.06
CA LYS A 414 -3.71 -37.33 15.70
C LYS A 414 -4.32 -38.73 15.73
N ARG A 415 -5.05 -39.04 16.78
CA ARG A 415 -5.66 -40.37 16.93
C ARG A 415 -6.66 -40.65 15.81
N ARG A 416 -7.55 -39.70 15.47
CA ARG A 416 -8.55 -39.89 14.40
C ARG A 416 -7.91 -40.15 13.05
N LEU A 417 -6.88 -39.38 12.67
CA LEU A 417 -6.28 -39.47 11.34
C LEU A 417 -5.27 -40.63 11.21
N LEU A 418 -4.59 -41.02 12.28
CA LEU A 418 -3.61 -42.11 12.24
C LEU A 418 -4.24 -43.48 12.51
N SER A 419 -5.46 -43.54 13.09
CA SER A 419 -6.18 -44.80 13.32
C SER A 419 -7.15 -45.20 12.20
N SER A 420 -7.44 -44.32 11.23
CA SER A 420 -8.44 -44.51 10.20
C SER A 420 -7.97 -45.29 8.96
N GLY A 421 -6.93 -46.11 9.02
CA GLY A 421 -6.56 -47.07 7.94
C GLY A 421 -6.25 -46.47 6.55
N HIS A 422 -6.06 -45.18 6.44
CA HIS A 422 -5.74 -44.44 5.20
C HIS A 422 -4.24 -44.15 5.03
N LEU A 423 -3.39 -44.93 5.71
CA LEU A 423 -1.91 -44.87 5.64
C LEU A 423 -1.39 -45.90 4.65
#